data_4e95af3c8a9fec6c7774d9664d81f531
#
_entry.id   4e95af3c8a9fec6c7774d9664d81f531
#
_cell.length_a   1.000
_cell.length_b   1.000
_cell.length_c   1.000
_cell.angle_alpha   90.00
_cell.angle_beta   90.00
_cell.angle_gamma   90.00
#
_symmetry.space_group_name_H-M   'P 1'
#
loop_
_entity.id
_entity.type
_entity.pdbx_description
1 polymer ?
#
loop_
_entity_poly.entity_id
_entity_poly.type
_entity_poly.pdbx_seq_one_letter_code
_entity_poly.pdbx_strand_id
1 'polypeptide(L)'
;MKYLIVGIGGVGGAIASFLLNQNKDVTLAVRKTRKAYLMDNGLEITSDIIGHKNFSQLKIIDIENYNDQNNDIQNNEKFDIIFVCVKYYHLKSVIGALQDLSDQNTVIIPLLNVYGTGEELQKILINRNVIDGCLYIVSYLRDNSLVQMGKYFKVIYGKRKDQNLDKHLINNLKVLEKDLKESEIHVLYSDNIEKDAYEKYIFISACAAATIYYNCD
;
A
#
# COMPACT_ATOMS: atom_id res chain seq x y z
N MET A 1 14.61 6.08 -2.04
CA MET A 1 13.66 5.63 -1.00
C MET A 1 13.23 4.23 -1.34
N LYS A 2 13.21 3.33 -0.36
CA LYS A 2 12.80 1.92 -0.52
C LYS A 2 11.35 1.75 -0.07
N TYR A 3 10.54 1.21 -0.96
CA TYR A 3 9.11 0.95 -0.74
C TYR A 3 8.84 -0.53 -0.55
N LEU A 4 8.04 -0.90 0.44
CA LEU A 4 7.45 -2.23 0.56
C LEU A 4 5.94 -2.14 0.36
N ILE A 5 5.39 -2.93 -0.56
CA ILE A 5 3.95 -3.02 -0.77
C ILE A 5 3.47 -4.39 -0.28
N VAL A 6 2.74 -4.39 0.83
CA VAL A 6 2.22 -5.59 1.46
C VAL A 6 0.81 -5.88 0.94
N GLY A 7 0.71 -6.91 0.10
CA GLY A 7 -0.55 -7.29 -0.55
C GLY A 7 -0.75 -6.65 -1.92
N ILE A 8 -0.59 -7.46 -2.98
CA ILE A 8 -0.71 -7.05 -4.38
C ILE A 8 -2.09 -7.47 -4.93
N GLY A 9 -3.12 -6.86 -4.37
CA GLY A 9 -4.47 -6.84 -4.91
C GLY A 9 -4.69 -5.60 -5.78
N GLY A 10 -5.94 -5.21 -6.04
CA GLY A 10 -6.26 -4.01 -6.84
C GLY A 10 -5.51 -2.77 -6.36
N VAL A 11 -5.60 -2.45 -5.07
CA VAL A 11 -4.96 -1.25 -4.47
C VAL A 11 -3.44 -1.34 -4.47
N GLY A 12 -2.87 -2.35 -3.83
CA GLY A 12 -1.41 -2.45 -3.69
C GLY A 12 -0.72 -2.70 -5.03
N GLY A 13 -1.36 -3.46 -5.93
CA GLY A 13 -0.84 -3.65 -7.28
C GLY A 13 -0.83 -2.36 -8.09
N ALA A 14 -1.86 -1.52 -7.97
CA ALA A 14 -1.89 -0.23 -8.65
C ALA A 14 -0.78 0.70 -8.10
N ILE A 15 -0.64 0.86 -6.78
CA ILE A 15 0.44 1.67 -6.18
C ILE A 15 1.81 1.17 -6.67
N ALA A 16 2.03 -0.15 -6.62
CA ALA A 16 3.28 -0.76 -7.07
C ALA A 16 3.56 -0.46 -8.55
N SER A 17 2.57 -0.65 -9.43
CA SER A 17 2.72 -0.42 -10.87
C SER A 17 3.04 1.04 -11.19
N PHE A 18 2.39 1.98 -10.52
CA PHE A 18 2.61 3.41 -10.75
C PHE A 18 4.01 3.84 -10.28
N LEU A 19 4.46 3.36 -9.11
CA LEU A 19 5.83 3.61 -8.62
C LEU A 19 6.89 2.95 -9.50
N LEU A 20 6.68 1.69 -9.93
CA LEU A 20 7.58 0.97 -10.84
C LEU A 20 7.68 1.65 -12.20
N ASN A 21 6.59 2.23 -12.72
CA ASN A 21 6.59 2.97 -13.97
C ASN A 21 7.53 4.19 -13.93
N GLN A 22 7.86 4.69 -12.75
CA GLN A 22 8.83 5.77 -12.52
C GLN A 22 10.17 5.26 -11.95
N ASN A 23 10.46 3.97 -12.12
CA ASN A 23 11.71 3.33 -11.67
C ASN A 23 12.00 3.53 -10.18
N LYS A 24 10.97 3.63 -9.33
CA LYS A 24 11.16 3.69 -7.89
C LYS A 24 11.55 2.31 -7.34
N ASP A 25 12.28 2.28 -6.24
CA ASP A 25 12.74 1.06 -5.60
C ASP A 25 11.60 0.40 -4.81
N VAL A 26 10.87 -0.51 -5.45
CA VAL A 26 9.67 -1.16 -4.93
C VAL A 26 9.91 -2.65 -4.74
N THR A 27 9.64 -3.14 -3.53
CA THR A 27 9.58 -4.57 -3.20
C THR A 27 8.12 -4.98 -2.94
N LEU A 28 7.71 -6.10 -3.51
CA LEU A 28 6.37 -6.64 -3.39
C LEU A 28 6.36 -7.75 -2.32
N ALA A 29 5.57 -7.59 -1.26
CA ALA A 29 5.35 -8.62 -0.26
C ALA A 29 4.04 -9.34 -0.53
N VAL A 30 4.13 -10.60 -0.93
CA VAL A 30 3.01 -11.42 -1.38
C VAL A 30 3.09 -12.84 -0.81
N ARG A 31 2.02 -13.61 -0.88
CA ARG A 31 2.02 -15.03 -0.53
C ARG A 31 2.76 -15.85 -1.59
N LYS A 32 3.26 -17.02 -1.19
CA LYS A 32 4.05 -17.94 -2.03
C LYS A 32 3.44 -18.20 -3.41
N THR A 33 2.14 -18.47 -3.49
CA THR A 33 1.46 -18.73 -4.77
C THR A 33 1.46 -17.52 -5.69
N ARG A 34 1.28 -16.31 -5.12
CA ARG A 34 1.32 -15.07 -5.90
C ARG A 34 2.75 -14.69 -6.28
N LYS A 35 3.75 -14.99 -5.43
CA LYS A 35 5.18 -14.83 -5.74
C LYS A 35 5.54 -15.65 -6.97
N ALA A 36 5.22 -16.94 -6.99
CA ALA A 36 5.50 -17.81 -8.13
C ALA A 36 4.88 -17.25 -9.43
N TYR A 37 3.60 -16.88 -9.40
CA TYR A 37 2.94 -16.29 -10.56
C TYR A 37 3.64 -15.03 -11.08
N LEU A 38 4.00 -14.09 -10.18
CA LEU A 38 4.66 -12.84 -10.56
C LEU A 38 6.08 -13.03 -11.08
N MET A 39 6.80 -14.04 -10.59
CA MET A 39 8.13 -14.39 -11.11
C MET A 39 8.06 -14.91 -12.55
N ASP A 40 7.02 -15.68 -12.88
CA ASP A 40 6.86 -16.27 -14.22
C ASP A 40 6.25 -15.28 -15.23
N ASN A 41 5.32 -14.43 -14.79
CA ASN A 41 4.48 -13.60 -15.68
C ASN A 41 4.71 -12.09 -15.54
N GLY A 42 5.39 -11.66 -14.47
CA GLY A 42 5.52 -10.24 -14.14
C GLY A 42 4.25 -9.66 -13.49
N LEU A 43 4.28 -8.35 -13.26
CA LEU A 43 3.14 -7.56 -12.79
C LEU A 43 2.56 -6.80 -13.98
N GLU A 44 1.42 -7.28 -14.48
CA GLU A 44 0.71 -6.68 -15.61
C GLU A 44 -0.40 -5.75 -15.12
N ILE A 45 -0.52 -4.59 -15.76
CA ILE A 45 -1.59 -3.62 -15.54
C ILE A 45 -2.11 -3.04 -16.86
N THR A 46 -3.43 -2.91 -16.96
CA THR A 46 -4.11 -2.05 -17.93
C THR A 46 -4.73 -0.88 -17.17
N SER A 47 -4.32 0.34 -17.49
CA SER A 47 -4.68 1.55 -16.77
C SER A 47 -5.08 2.67 -17.71
N ASP A 48 -6.13 3.42 -17.35
CA ASP A 48 -6.56 4.62 -18.08
C ASP A 48 -5.59 5.81 -17.90
N ILE A 49 -4.61 5.69 -16.98
CA ILE A 49 -3.61 6.72 -16.70
C ILE A 49 -2.27 6.36 -17.34
N ILE A 50 -1.69 5.21 -16.99
CA ILE A 50 -0.33 4.81 -17.44
C ILE A 50 -0.34 3.85 -18.63
N GLY A 51 -1.51 3.50 -19.16
CA GLY A 51 -1.67 2.57 -20.27
C GLY A 51 -1.44 1.10 -19.88
N HIS A 52 -1.12 0.28 -20.88
CA HIS A 52 -0.77 -1.12 -20.64
C HIS A 52 0.71 -1.26 -20.34
N LYS A 53 1.04 -1.93 -19.23
CA LYS A 53 2.42 -2.18 -18.78
C LYS A 53 2.55 -3.61 -18.27
N ASN A 54 3.76 -4.17 -18.41
CA ASN A 54 4.17 -5.40 -17.74
C ASN A 54 5.57 -5.19 -17.16
N PHE A 55 5.70 -5.39 -15.85
CA PHE A 55 6.95 -5.26 -15.11
C PHE A 55 7.49 -6.66 -14.81
N SER A 56 8.60 -7.06 -15.45
CA SER A 56 9.21 -8.39 -15.31
C SER A 56 10.36 -8.43 -14.30
N GLN A 57 11.05 -7.31 -14.09
CA GLN A 57 12.15 -7.23 -13.12
C GLN A 57 11.61 -6.77 -11.77
N LEU A 58 11.09 -7.70 -10.96
CA LEU A 58 10.44 -7.42 -9.70
C LEU A 58 11.28 -7.90 -8.52
N LYS A 59 11.39 -7.10 -7.47
CA LYS A 59 11.82 -7.55 -6.16
C LYS A 59 10.60 -8.10 -5.42
N ILE A 60 10.61 -9.39 -5.08
CA ILE A 60 9.45 -10.06 -4.49
C ILE A 60 9.85 -10.87 -3.26
N ILE A 61 9.15 -10.69 -2.16
CA ILE A 61 9.30 -11.51 -0.97
C ILE A 61 8.03 -12.32 -0.70
N ASP A 62 8.23 -13.54 -0.17
CA ASP A 62 7.14 -14.32 0.42
C ASP A 62 6.86 -13.79 1.82
N ILE A 63 5.70 -13.17 2.03
CA ILE A 63 5.33 -12.53 3.29
C ILE A 63 5.15 -13.52 4.45
N GLU A 64 4.89 -14.79 4.17
CA GLU A 64 4.72 -15.86 5.16
C GLU A 64 6.06 -16.45 5.57
N ASN A 65 7.09 -16.37 4.69
CA ASN A 65 8.44 -16.87 4.90
C ASN A 65 9.48 -15.81 4.57
N TYR A 66 9.26 -14.56 4.98
CA TYR A 66 10.10 -13.42 4.63
C TYR A 66 11.55 -13.52 5.16
N ASN A 67 11.83 -14.37 6.14
CA ASN A 67 13.19 -14.69 6.64
C ASN A 67 13.90 -15.77 5.83
N ASP A 68 13.27 -16.35 4.81
CA ASP A 68 13.91 -17.35 3.95
C ASP A 68 15.01 -16.70 3.10
N GLN A 69 16.17 -17.37 3.01
CA GLN A 69 17.33 -16.93 2.21
C GLN A 69 17.02 -16.81 0.70
N ASN A 70 15.93 -17.42 0.23
CA ASN A 70 15.46 -17.35 -1.15
C ASN A 70 14.61 -16.12 -1.47
N ASN A 71 14.47 -15.18 -0.55
CA ASN A 71 13.81 -13.91 -0.81
C ASN A 71 14.78 -12.89 -1.41
N ASP A 72 14.26 -11.98 -2.26
CA ASP A 72 15.03 -10.94 -2.96
C ASP A 72 15.44 -9.77 -2.04
N ILE A 73 15.48 -9.99 -0.73
CA ILE A 73 15.91 -9.01 0.27
C ILE A 73 17.14 -9.53 1.02
N GLN A 74 18.03 -8.62 1.38
CA GLN A 74 19.16 -8.93 2.25
C GLN A 74 18.67 -9.15 3.68
N ASN A 75 19.34 -10.05 4.42
CA ASN A 75 19.11 -10.20 5.85
C ASN A 75 19.18 -8.84 6.56
N ASN A 76 18.14 -8.51 7.35
CA ASN A 76 17.95 -7.24 8.05
C ASN A 76 17.63 -6.02 7.16
N GLU A 77 17.26 -6.18 5.90
CA GLU A 77 16.80 -5.06 5.08
C GLU A 77 15.55 -4.39 5.70
N LYS A 78 15.57 -3.05 5.75
CA LYS A 78 14.46 -2.21 6.22
C LYS A 78 13.98 -1.31 5.08
N PHE A 79 12.74 -0.88 5.18
CA PHE A 79 12.09 -0.03 4.20
C PHE A 79 11.79 1.35 4.79
N ASP A 80 11.86 2.37 3.95
CA ASP A 80 11.53 3.73 4.37
C ASP A 80 10.01 3.90 4.51
N ILE A 81 9.26 3.33 3.55
CA ILE A 81 7.79 3.35 3.52
C ILE A 81 7.26 1.93 3.31
N ILE A 82 6.29 1.55 4.13
CA ILE A 82 5.53 0.30 3.98
C ILE A 82 4.06 0.63 3.76
N PHE A 83 3.53 0.33 2.58
CA PHE A 83 2.10 0.37 2.32
C PHE A 83 1.46 -0.98 2.65
N VAL A 84 0.46 -0.99 3.54
CA VAL A 84 -0.30 -2.18 3.89
C VAL A 84 -1.62 -2.17 3.12
N CYS A 85 -1.72 -3.06 2.12
CA CYS A 85 -2.84 -3.12 1.16
C CYS A 85 -3.56 -4.48 1.18
N VAL A 86 -3.40 -5.25 2.25
CA VAL A 86 -4.12 -6.52 2.43
C VAL A 86 -5.59 -6.28 2.77
N LYS A 87 -6.42 -7.30 2.62
CA LYS A 87 -7.78 -7.27 3.17
C LYS A 87 -7.71 -7.33 4.70
N TYR A 88 -8.64 -6.66 5.39
CA TYR A 88 -8.61 -6.53 6.85
C TYR A 88 -8.48 -7.88 7.59
N TYR A 89 -9.19 -8.92 7.14
CA TYR A 89 -9.13 -10.25 7.72
C TYR A 89 -7.76 -10.95 7.57
N HIS A 90 -6.84 -10.40 6.75
CA HIS A 90 -5.46 -10.86 6.63
C HIS A 90 -4.46 -9.98 7.40
N LEU A 91 -4.92 -8.89 8.05
CA LEU A 91 -4.03 -7.95 8.72
C LEU A 91 -3.15 -8.63 9.78
N LYS A 92 -3.76 -9.50 10.59
CA LYS A 92 -3.04 -10.22 11.66
C LYS A 92 -1.89 -11.09 11.13
N SER A 93 -2.05 -11.69 9.94
CA SER A 93 -1.03 -12.59 9.37
C SER A 93 0.24 -11.88 8.89
N VAL A 94 0.21 -10.56 8.74
CA VAL A 94 1.37 -9.78 8.25
C VAL A 94 2.09 -9.00 9.35
N ILE A 95 1.58 -9.00 10.59
CA ILE A 95 2.13 -8.20 11.70
C ILE A 95 3.59 -8.55 11.98
N GLY A 96 3.94 -9.85 12.05
CA GLY A 96 5.32 -10.28 12.28
C GLY A 96 6.27 -9.73 11.21
N ALA A 97 5.89 -9.84 9.94
CA ALA A 97 6.68 -9.28 8.85
C ALA A 97 6.79 -7.75 8.93
N LEU A 98 5.71 -7.06 9.30
CA LEU A 98 5.76 -5.60 9.50
C LEU A 98 6.74 -5.22 10.62
N GLN A 99 6.79 -5.98 11.71
CA GLN A 99 7.74 -5.75 12.81
C GLN A 99 9.19 -5.95 12.35
N ASP A 100 9.45 -7.01 11.61
CA ASP A 100 10.81 -7.39 11.24
C ASP A 100 11.36 -6.60 10.04
N LEU A 101 10.49 -6.17 9.12
CA LEU A 101 10.87 -5.40 7.93
C LEU A 101 10.84 -3.87 8.14
N SER A 102 10.45 -3.41 9.33
CA SER A 102 10.45 -2.00 9.71
C SER A 102 11.36 -1.72 10.89
N ASP A 103 11.76 -0.46 11.05
CA ASP A 103 12.45 0.07 12.20
C ASP A 103 11.88 1.44 12.61
N GLN A 104 12.60 2.17 13.46
CA GLN A 104 12.21 3.51 13.93
C GLN A 104 12.22 4.57 12.81
N ASN A 105 12.86 4.30 11.67
CA ASN A 105 12.94 5.21 10.52
C ASN A 105 11.88 4.89 9.46
N THR A 106 11.15 3.79 9.61
CA THR A 106 10.10 3.34 8.69
C THR A 106 8.77 4.03 8.99
N VAL A 107 8.06 4.48 7.96
CA VAL A 107 6.64 4.88 8.06
C VAL A 107 5.77 3.78 7.48
N ILE A 108 4.82 3.29 8.27
CA ILE A 108 3.83 2.28 7.86
C ILE A 108 2.50 2.99 7.60
N ILE A 109 1.92 2.77 6.42
CA ILE A 109 0.69 3.41 5.96
C ILE A 109 -0.32 2.34 5.56
N PRO A 110 -1.30 1.99 6.40
CA PRO A 110 -2.39 1.12 6.00
C PRO A 110 -3.34 1.84 5.06
N LEU A 111 -3.68 1.18 3.95
CA LEU A 111 -4.58 1.69 2.92
C LEU A 111 -5.77 0.75 2.72
N LEU A 112 -6.36 0.32 3.82
CA LEU A 112 -7.53 -0.55 3.84
C LEU A 112 -8.83 0.28 3.85
N ASN A 113 -9.92 -0.33 3.36
CA ASN A 113 -11.25 0.30 3.40
C ASN A 113 -11.93 0.12 4.79
N VAL A 114 -11.16 0.17 5.87
CA VAL A 114 -11.61 0.04 7.25
C VAL A 114 -11.07 1.21 8.06
N TYR A 115 -11.95 1.96 8.68
CA TYR A 115 -11.59 3.09 9.54
C TYR A 115 -10.88 2.62 10.81
N GLY A 116 -9.90 3.39 11.28
CA GLY A 116 -9.16 3.10 12.53
C GLY A 116 -8.05 2.06 12.41
N THR A 117 -7.77 1.54 11.22
CA THR A 117 -6.73 0.50 11.01
C THR A 117 -5.33 0.99 11.42
N GLY A 118 -5.00 2.26 11.18
CA GLY A 118 -3.70 2.82 11.58
C GLY A 118 -3.54 2.88 13.10
N GLU A 119 -4.57 3.28 13.83
CA GLU A 119 -4.56 3.26 15.29
C GLU A 119 -4.45 1.84 15.86
N GLU A 120 -5.19 0.88 15.28
CA GLU A 120 -5.12 -0.53 15.65
C GLU A 120 -3.70 -1.09 15.44
N LEU A 121 -3.10 -0.86 14.28
CA LEU A 121 -1.73 -1.29 14.00
C LEU A 121 -0.72 -0.61 14.92
N GLN A 122 -0.88 0.68 15.22
CA GLN A 122 0.02 1.40 16.13
C GLN A 122 0.02 0.80 17.54
N LYS A 123 -1.14 0.35 18.04
CA LYS A 123 -1.26 -0.32 19.35
C LYS A 123 -0.49 -1.65 19.39
N ILE A 124 -0.38 -2.33 18.27
CA ILE A 124 0.34 -3.60 18.14
C ILE A 124 1.83 -3.35 17.86
N LEU A 125 2.13 -2.41 16.98
CA LEU A 125 3.48 -2.06 16.54
C LEU A 125 4.02 -0.87 17.38
N ILE A 126 4.13 -1.04 18.69
CA ILE A 126 4.38 0.04 19.69
C ILE A 126 5.63 0.88 19.34
N ASN A 127 6.70 0.25 18.84
CA ASN A 127 7.96 0.91 18.53
C ASN A 127 8.13 1.22 17.02
N ARG A 128 7.02 1.42 16.30
CA ARG A 128 7.00 1.74 14.88
C ARG A 128 6.16 2.98 14.63
N ASN A 129 6.34 3.60 13.47
CA ASN A 129 5.60 4.80 13.11
C ASN A 129 4.49 4.42 12.13
N VAL A 130 3.30 4.17 12.66
CA VAL A 130 2.11 3.88 11.85
C VAL A 130 1.26 5.13 11.78
N ILE A 131 1.13 5.71 10.59
CA ILE A 131 0.21 6.83 10.33
C ILE A 131 -1.05 6.31 9.63
N ASP A 132 -2.07 7.15 9.51
CA ASP A 132 -3.28 6.77 8.79
C ASP A 132 -3.22 7.17 7.31
N GLY A 133 -3.91 6.39 6.46
CA GLY A 133 -4.07 6.70 5.07
C GLY A 133 -5.36 6.16 4.49
N CYS A 134 -5.82 6.80 3.43
CA CYS A 134 -6.93 6.32 2.61
C CYS A 134 -6.68 6.68 1.14
N LEU A 135 -7.42 6.06 0.24
CA LEU A 135 -7.23 6.30 -1.19
C LEU A 135 -8.53 6.22 -1.97
N TYR A 136 -8.56 6.89 -3.12
CA TYR A 136 -9.64 6.87 -4.10
C TYR A 136 -9.07 6.36 -5.42
N ILE A 137 -9.50 5.18 -5.83
CA ILE A 137 -9.13 4.51 -7.09
C ILE A 137 -10.21 3.48 -7.42
N VAL A 138 -10.45 3.26 -8.68
CA VAL A 138 -11.14 2.06 -9.18
C VAL A 138 -10.10 1.12 -9.74
N SER A 139 -9.84 0.03 -9.02
CA SER A 139 -8.82 -0.93 -9.39
C SER A 139 -9.12 -2.32 -8.83
N TYR A 140 -8.94 -3.34 -9.66
CA TYR A 140 -9.22 -4.73 -9.32
C TYR A 140 -8.32 -5.70 -10.12
N LEU A 141 -8.34 -6.96 -9.72
CA LEU A 141 -7.70 -8.04 -10.46
C LEU A 141 -8.72 -8.72 -11.37
N ARG A 142 -8.37 -8.89 -12.65
CA ARG A 142 -9.07 -9.73 -13.61
C ARG A 142 -8.06 -10.74 -14.14
N ASP A 143 -8.32 -12.03 -13.94
CA ASP A 143 -7.45 -13.12 -14.41
C ASP A 143 -5.97 -12.93 -14.07
N ASN A 144 -5.69 -12.49 -12.84
CA ASN A 144 -4.37 -12.12 -12.32
C ASN A 144 -3.72 -10.84 -12.88
N SER A 145 -4.27 -10.21 -13.91
CA SER A 145 -3.84 -8.88 -14.40
C SER A 145 -4.57 -7.77 -13.65
N LEU A 146 -3.90 -6.65 -13.44
CA LEU A 146 -4.50 -5.48 -12.81
C LEU A 146 -5.27 -4.67 -13.84
N VAL A 147 -6.45 -4.21 -13.44
CA VAL A 147 -7.24 -3.23 -14.20
C VAL A 147 -7.42 -2.00 -13.31
N GLN A 148 -7.02 -0.83 -13.80
CA GLN A 148 -7.28 0.46 -13.17
C GLN A 148 -8.11 1.30 -14.15
N MET A 149 -9.25 1.79 -13.66
CA MET A 149 -10.23 2.52 -14.45
C MET A 149 -10.35 3.97 -13.97
N GLY A 150 -10.65 4.84 -14.94
CA GLY A 150 -10.80 6.27 -14.70
C GLY A 150 -9.48 7.00 -14.51
N LYS A 151 -9.54 8.32 -14.66
CA LYS A 151 -8.33 9.19 -14.60
C LYS A 151 -8.08 9.75 -13.19
N TYR A 152 -8.66 9.14 -12.16
CA TYR A 152 -8.52 9.64 -10.80
C TYR A 152 -7.93 8.58 -9.89
N PHE A 153 -6.71 8.83 -9.45
CA PHE A 153 -6.03 8.07 -8.42
C PHE A 153 -5.48 9.03 -7.38
N LYS A 154 -6.01 8.99 -6.15
CA LYS A 154 -5.60 9.88 -5.07
C LYS A 154 -5.29 9.10 -3.81
N VAL A 155 -4.15 9.40 -3.20
CA VAL A 155 -3.74 8.93 -1.88
C VAL A 155 -3.78 10.09 -0.90
N ILE A 156 -4.43 9.89 0.24
CA ILE A 156 -4.46 10.83 1.36
C ILE A 156 -3.82 10.12 2.55
N TYR A 157 -2.87 10.75 3.19
CA TYR A 157 -2.24 10.23 4.40
C TYR A 157 -1.83 11.36 5.34
N GLY A 158 -1.65 11.03 6.61
CA GLY A 158 -1.25 12.00 7.60
C GLY A 158 -1.04 11.37 8.98
N LYS A 159 -0.41 12.11 9.85
CA LYS A 159 -0.27 11.72 11.25
C LYS A 159 -1.57 12.01 12.02
N ARG A 160 -1.91 11.20 12.99
CA ARG A 160 -2.97 11.51 13.96
C ARG A 160 -2.55 12.68 14.88
N LYS A 161 -3.50 13.33 15.52
CA LYS A 161 -3.26 14.50 16.37
C LYS A 161 -2.32 14.22 17.53
N ASP A 162 -2.35 13.01 18.07
CA ASP A 162 -1.54 12.54 19.20
C ASP A 162 -0.13 12.09 18.80
N GLN A 163 0.19 12.03 17.50
CA GLN A 163 1.47 11.54 16.99
C GLN A 163 2.49 12.68 16.80
N ASN A 164 3.71 12.42 17.26
CA ASN A 164 4.87 13.26 16.96
C ASN A 164 5.83 12.48 16.07
N LEU A 165 6.07 13.00 14.88
CA LEU A 165 7.06 12.47 13.95
C LEU A 165 8.33 13.30 14.03
N ASP A 166 9.48 12.65 14.05
CA ASP A 166 10.75 13.33 14.00
C ASP A 166 11.06 13.93 12.62
N LYS A 167 12.16 14.67 12.51
CA LYS A 167 12.54 15.34 11.25
C LYS A 167 12.85 14.34 10.12
N HIS A 168 13.37 13.16 10.44
CA HIS A 168 13.68 12.13 9.44
C HIS A 168 12.40 11.58 8.81
N LEU A 169 11.44 11.20 9.64
CA LEU A 169 10.14 10.70 9.19
C LEU A 169 9.38 11.76 8.38
N ILE A 170 9.39 13.03 8.83
CA ILE A 170 8.80 14.13 8.06
C ILE A 170 9.47 14.28 6.69
N ASN A 171 10.79 14.12 6.62
CA ASN A 171 11.50 14.16 5.34
C ASN A 171 11.12 12.99 4.44
N ASN A 172 11.00 11.78 4.99
CA ASN A 172 10.52 10.60 4.23
C ASN A 172 9.13 10.84 3.65
N LEU A 173 8.22 11.47 4.41
CA LEU A 173 6.88 11.81 3.91
C LEU A 173 6.91 12.86 2.78
N LYS A 174 7.83 13.82 2.83
CA LYS A 174 8.02 14.78 1.71
C LYS A 174 8.56 14.11 0.44
N VAL A 175 9.49 13.18 0.60
CA VAL A 175 10.00 12.39 -0.55
C VAL A 175 8.90 11.49 -1.09
N LEU A 176 8.10 10.85 -0.21
CA LEU A 176 6.93 10.07 -0.61
C LEU A 176 5.95 10.91 -1.43
N GLU A 177 5.62 12.13 -0.96
CA GLU A 177 4.73 13.04 -1.68
C GLU A 177 5.23 13.33 -3.09
N LYS A 178 6.53 13.64 -3.22
CA LYS A 178 7.18 13.88 -4.50
C LYS A 178 7.10 12.63 -5.40
N ASP A 179 7.50 11.47 -4.89
CA ASP A 179 7.53 10.21 -5.65
C ASP A 179 6.15 9.80 -6.15
N LEU A 180 5.10 9.96 -5.32
CA LEU A 180 3.73 9.68 -5.73
C LEU A 180 3.24 10.65 -6.81
N LYS A 181 3.54 11.97 -6.69
CA LYS A 181 3.20 12.97 -7.71
C LYS A 181 3.90 12.68 -9.04
N GLU A 182 5.20 12.36 -9.01
CA GLU A 182 5.95 11.94 -10.20
C GLU A 182 5.36 10.67 -10.83
N SER A 183 4.75 9.81 -10.02
CA SER A 183 4.07 8.58 -10.45
C SER A 183 2.61 8.81 -10.87
N GLU A 184 2.20 10.04 -11.19
CA GLU A 184 0.85 10.38 -11.65
C GLU A 184 -0.26 10.06 -10.63
N ILE A 185 0.10 10.00 -9.34
CA ILE A 185 -0.83 9.80 -8.23
C ILE A 185 -1.09 11.16 -7.57
N HIS A 186 -2.34 11.59 -7.50
CA HIS A 186 -2.70 12.76 -6.70
C HIS A 186 -2.45 12.47 -5.23
N VAL A 187 -1.88 13.43 -4.53
CA VAL A 187 -1.49 13.26 -3.13
C VAL A 187 -2.00 14.40 -2.28
N LEU A 188 -2.45 14.08 -1.09
CA LEU A 188 -2.74 15.04 -0.04
C LEU A 188 -2.10 14.55 1.28
N TYR A 189 -1.13 15.31 1.79
CA TYR A 189 -0.76 15.19 3.19
C TYR A 189 -1.80 15.95 4.02
N SER A 190 -2.56 15.22 4.82
CA SER A 190 -3.72 15.76 5.54
C SER A 190 -3.31 16.32 6.90
N ASP A 191 -3.80 17.51 7.22
CA ASP A 191 -3.71 18.09 8.57
C ASP A 191 -4.71 17.47 9.56
N ASN A 192 -5.72 16.73 9.04
CA ASN A 192 -6.72 16.03 9.82
C ASN A 192 -7.14 14.72 9.16
N ILE A 193 -6.19 13.77 9.14
CA ILE A 193 -6.38 12.47 8.47
C ILE A 193 -7.54 11.67 9.06
N GLU A 194 -7.82 11.82 10.35
CA GLU A 194 -8.94 11.14 11.01
C GLU A 194 -10.27 11.53 10.37
N LYS A 195 -10.45 12.83 10.05
CA LYS A 195 -11.63 13.33 9.34
C LYS A 195 -11.69 12.79 7.92
N ASP A 196 -10.60 12.92 7.15
CA ASP A 196 -10.57 12.52 5.74
C ASP A 196 -10.80 11.00 5.59
N ALA A 197 -10.18 10.19 6.46
CA ALA A 197 -10.38 8.75 6.48
C ALA A 197 -11.82 8.37 6.89
N TYR A 198 -12.43 9.10 7.81
CA TYR A 198 -13.82 8.88 8.22
C TYR A 198 -14.81 9.25 7.10
N GLU A 199 -14.63 10.38 6.43
CA GLU A 199 -15.44 10.77 5.27
C GLU A 199 -15.35 9.72 4.15
N LYS A 200 -14.14 9.22 3.87
CA LYS A 200 -13.94 8.14 2.91
C LYS A 200 -14.64 6.85 3.34
N TYR A 201 -14.59 6.49 4.63
CA TYR A 201 -15.26 5.31 5.17
C TYR A 201 -16.78 5.39 5.02
N ILE A 202 -17.39 6.53 5.34
CA ILE A 202 -18.84 6.76 5.14
C ILE A 202 -19.20 6.57 3.66
N PHE A 203 -18.45 7.19 2.76
CA PHE A 203 -18.69 7.09 1.32
C PHE A 203 -18.66 5.63 0.83
N ILE A 204 -17.60 4.88 1.16
CA ILE A 204 -17.47 3.48 0.74
C ILE A 204 -18.53 2.58 1.36
N SER A 205 -18.90 2.82 2.62
CA SER A 205 -19.94 2.04 3.28
C SER A 205 -21.32 2.26 2.65
N ALA A 206 -21.63 3.50 2.27
CA ALA A 206 -22.86 3.82 1.54
C ALA A 206 -22.88 3.15 0.15
N CYS A 207 -21.76 3.22 -0.59
CA CYS A 207 -21.64 2.52 -1.88
C CYS A 207 -21.84 1.00 -1.72
N ALA A 208 -21.16 0.38 -0.75
CA ALA A 208 -21.31 -1.06 -0.51
C ALA A 208 -22.75 -1.46 -0.13
N ALA A 209 -23.43 -0.66 0.69
CA ALA A 209 -24.83 -0.89 1.04
C ALA A 209 -25.75 -0.78 -0.20
N ALA A 210 -25.51 0.21 -1.05
CA ALA A 210 -26.28 0.41 -2.28
C ALA A 210 -26.07 -0.73 -3.28
N THR A 211 -24.82 -1.17 -3.50
CA THR A 211 -24.53 -2.31 -4.42
C THR A 211 -25.19 -3.61 -3.95
N ILE A 212 -25.19 -3.86 -2.64
CA ILE A 212 -25.89 -5.02 -2.06
C ILE A 212 -27.41 -4.89 -2.25
N TYR A 213 -27.97 -3.73 -1.94
CA TYR A 213 -29.42 -3.51 -2.00
C TYR A 213 -29.96 -3.63 -3.44
N TYR A 214 -29.27 -3.05 -4.42
CA TYR A 214 -29.66 -3.07 -5.82
C TYR A 214 -29.13 -4.28 -6.59
N ASN A 215 -28.37 -5.17 -5.97
CA ASN A 215 -27.71 -6.34 -6.57
C ASN A 215 -26.96 -5.96 -7.86
N CYS A 216 -26.16 -4.92 -7.79
CA CYS A 216 -25.30 -4.41 -8.88
C CYS A 216 -23.84 -4.31 -8.45
N ASP A 217 -22.92 -4.37 -9.43
CA ASP A 217 -21.47 -4.22 -9.25
C ASP A 217 -21.02 -2.77 -9.40
#